data_edbb2ef56307c114d28607a67650f5ca
#
_entry.id   edbb2ef56307c114d28607a67650f5ca
#
_cell.length_a   1.000
_cell.length_b   1.000
_cell.length_c   1.000
_cell.angle_alpha   90.00
_cell.angle_beta   90.00
_cell.angle_gamma   90.00
#
_symmetry.space_group_name_H-M   'P 1'
#
loop_
_entity.id
_entity.type
_entity.pdbx_description
1 polymer ?
#
loop_
_entity_poly.entity_id
_entity_poly.type
_entity_poly.pdbx_seq_one_letter_code
_entity_poly.pdbx_strand_id
1 'polypeptide(L)'
;GVVDFGTARIPKVSETGDWPSPLISTKGYSVNVNTDGEKLLKTLELLEYLTSADIQLHFTSHLSSQPSSISALHDPIVKNNILLQKSAEIIEVGRPMPIIPEMRAIWDALREQYQAVLGGTISPEIAARNAQENSLEQIAVMNEIIKPGIQSKIILWLIGFLLIISVVMIFKQIPLFIDDYRKNRVAYAFFMPAFLAIMAVVIFPFIYNIFISLSNYSLRTFNDWELIGLHHYIKVFNDPQFYSVLWKTILWTVVNITFHVSLGIFLAVLINRTLPAKPIIRTLLIIPWALPQYIAALSWRGMFNQEYGAVNVVITKYLSLPAIQWLSQPFEAFVACILTNIWLGFPFMMVIALGGLQSIPKELYEAAQVDGATRWQQFKSITLPMLKPVMIPAMILGTVWTFNNINVVWLVSNGGEPSNQTHILVSFVYKAAFNLYRYGYAAALSMVIFLILLSFVLYFLNRTKASEGVY
;
A
#
# COMPACT_ATOMS: atom_id res chain seq x y z
N GLY A 1 24.72 -11.33 22.33
CA GLY A 1 24.63 -11.48 23.78
C GLY A 1 23.33 -12.20 24.12
N VAL A 2 23.39 -13.12 25.06
CA VAL A 2 22.15 -13.73 25.60
C VAL A 2 21.48 -12.67 26.48
N VAL A 3 20.28 -12.26 26.12
CA VAL A 3 19.48 -11.37 26.97
C VAL A 3 18.81 -12.25 28.01
N ASP A 4 19.15 -12.05 29.29
CA ASP A 4 18.45 -12.69 30.40
C ASP A 4 17.14 -11.92 30.62
N PHE A 5 15.99 -12.59 30.35
CA PHE A 5 14.67 -12.01 30.54
C PHE A 5 13.76 -12.96 31.31
N GLY A 6 12.90 -12.39 32.12
CA GLY A 6 11.87 -13.13 32.83
C GLY A 6 10.48 -12.84 32.25
N THR A 7 9.55 -13.76 32.45
CA THR A 7 8.12 -13.56 32.18
C THR A 7 7.37 -13.49 33.50
N ALA A 8 6.41 -12.57 33.57
CA ALA A 8 5.53 -12.42 34.71
C ALA A 8 4.10 -12.21 34.24
N ARG A 9 3.13 -12.60 35.07
CA ARG A 9 1.74 -12.28 34.87
C ARG A 9 1.53 -10.78 34.95
N ILE A 10 0.68 -10.20 34.10
CA ILE A 10 0.30 -8.80 34.19
C ILE A 10 -0.26 -8.51 35.59
N PRO A 11 0.14 -7.42 36.27
CA PRO A 11 -0.34 -7.12 37.63
C PRO A 11 -1.87 -7.01 37.70
N LYS A 12 -2.42 -7.26 38.89
CA LYS A 12 -3.84 -7.02 39.16
C LYS A 12 -4.20 -5.55 38.90
N VAL A 13 -5.39 -5.34 38.39
CA VAL A 13 -5.96 -3.99 38.28
C VAL A 13 -6.25 -3.49 39.69
N SER A 14 -5.61 -2.38 40.09
CA SER A 14 -5.70 -1.85 41.46
C SER A 14 -7.14 -1.50 41.88
N GLU A 15 -7.93 -1.03 40.95
CA GLU A 15 -9.31 -0.56 41.20
C GLU A 15 -10.30 -1.71 41.34
N THR A 16 -10.15 -2.81 40.61
CA THR A 16 -11.09 -3.94 40.64
C THR A 16 -10.58 -5.12 41.46
N GLY A 17 -9.27 -5.19 41.68
CA GLY A 17 -8.62 -6.34 42.32
C GLY A 17 -8.52 -7.59 41.42
N ASP A 18 -8.97 -7.49 40.16
CA ASP A 18 -9.00 -8.61 39.23
C ASP A 18 -7.69 -8.72 38.44
N TRP A 19 -7.43 -9.95 37.99
CA TRP A 19 -6.33 -10.17 37.04
C TRP A 19 -6.79 -9.84 35.64
N PRO A 20 -6.01 -9.07 34.84
CA PRO A 20 -6.27 -8.94 33.42
C PRO A 20 -6.31 -10.32 32.77
N SER A 21 -7.30 -10.54 31.91
CA SER A 21 -7.46 -11.76 31.14
C SER A 21 -6.87 -11.55 29.76
N PRO A 22 -5.64 -12.05 29.46
CA PRO A 22 -5.03 -11.87 28.16
C PRO A 22 -5.81 -12.62 27.10
N LEU A 23 -5.77 -12.11 25.86
CA LEU A 23 -6.32 -12.81 24.72
C LEU A 23 -5.37 -13.94 24.31
N ILE A 24 -5.89 -15.15 24.20
CA ILE A 24 -5.16 -16.33 23.76
C ILE A 24 -5.50 -16.61 22.31
N SER A 25 -4.49 -16.90 21.50
CA SER A 25 -4.68 -17.43 20.16
C SER A 25 -4.00 -18.77 20.01
N THR A 26 -4.63 -19.69 19.28
CA THR A 26 -4.06 -20.96 18.91
C THR A 26 -3.66 -20.96 17.44
N LYS A 27 -2.54 -21.59 17.13
CA LYS A 27 -2.20 -21.92 15.75
C LYS A 27 -2.75 -23.32 15.47
N GLY A 28 -3.50 -23.47 14.39
CA GLY A 28 -4.11 -24.73 14.03
C GLY A 28 -3.96 -25.02 12.53
N TYR A 29 -4.22 -26.25 12.19
CA TYR A 29 -4.34 -26.70 10.80
C TYR A 29 -5.82 -26.76 10.43
N SER A 30 -6.15 -26.44 9.18
CA SER A 30 -7.49 -26.60 8.62
C SER A 30 -7.44 -27.45 7.37
N VAL A 31 -8.43 -28.29 7.18
CA VAL A 31 -8.60 -29.05 5.95
C VAL A 31 -9.40 -28.23 4.95
N ASN A 32 -8.94 -28.21 3.69
CA ASN A 32 -9.68 -27.55 2.61
C ASN A 32 -11.03 -28.27 2.40
N VAL A 33 -12.12 -27.51 2.31
CA VAL A 33 -13.49 -28.03 2.14
C VAL A 33 -13.65 -28.92 0.90
N ASN A 34 -12.83 -28.70 -0.10
CA ASN A 34 -12.83 -29.48 -1.36
C ASN A 34 -11.96 -30.74 -1.29
N THR A 35 -11.45 -31.11 -0.11
CA THR A 35 -10.65 -32.33 0.08
C THR A 35 -11.59 -33.46 0.46
N ASP A 36 -11.67 -34.49 -0.38
CA ASP A 36 -12.56 -35.64 -0.23
C ASP A 36 -11.85 -36.98 -0.43
N GLY A 37 -12.60 -38.08 -0.27
CA GLY A 37 -12.17 -39.44 -0.54
C GLY A 37 -10.86 -39.84 0.13
N GLU A 38 -10.00 -40.56 -0.58
CA GLU A 38 -8.71 -41.04 -0.08
C GLU A 38 -7.78 -39.90 0.32
N LYS A 39 -7.84 -38.77 -0.38
CA LYS A 39 -7.05 -37.56 -0.07
C LYS A 39 -7.44 -37.00 1.31
N LEU A 40 -8.72 -36.99 1.64
CA LEU A 40 -9.19 -36.56 2.95
C LEU A 40 -8.63 -37.47 4.07
N LEU A 41 -8.72 -38.79 3.89
CA LEU A 41 -8.19 -39.76 4.86
C LEU A 41 -6.70 -39.56 5.11
N LYS A 42 -5.90 -39.43 4.05
CA LYS A 42 -4.46 -39.16 4.16
C LYS A 42 -4.14 -37.80 4.81
N THR A 43 -4.97 -36.81 4.53
CA THR A 43 -4.82 -35.48 5.16
C THR A 43 -5.12 -35.55 6.67
N LEU A 44 -6.14 -36.28 7.07
CA LEU A 44 -6.48 -36.47 8.49
C LEU A 44 -5.40 -37.26 9.23
N GLU A 45 -4.86 -38.34 8.62
CA GLU A 45 -3.73 -39.11 9.15
C GLU A 45 -2.49 -38.22 9.37
N LEU A 46 -2.18 -37.35 8.41
CA LEU A 46 -1.10 -36.37 8.54
C LEU A 46 -1.36 -35.37 9.68
N LEU A 47 -2.59 -34.88 9.80
CA LEU A 47 -2.95 -33.93 10.86
C LEU A 47 -2.87 -34.58 12.24
N GLU A 48 -3.33 -35.81 12.40
CA GLU A 48 -3.21 -36.57 13.63
C GLU A 48 -1.72 -36.73 14.02
N TYR A 49 -0.86 -37.07 13.07
CA TYR A 49 0.58 -37.13 13.30
C TYR A 49 1.16 -35.77 13.71
N LEU A 50 0.87 -34.68 12.97
CA LEU A 50 1.40 -33.34 13.23
C LEU A 50 0.90 -32.75 14.57
N THR A 51 -0.28 -33.16 15.03
CA THR A 51 -0.86 -32.72 16.33
C THR A 51 -0.58 -33.68 17.47
N SER A 52 0.13 -34.79 17.23
CA SER A 52 0.51 -35.75 18.26
C SER A 52 1.38 -35.12 19.36
N ALA A 53 1.34 -35.66 20.55
CA ALA A 53 2.11 -35.18 21.70
C ALA A 53 3.62 -35.11 21.41
N ASP A 54 4.16 -36.14 20.74
CA ASP A 54 5.58 -36.23 20.44
C ASP A 54 6.05 -35.12 19.49
N ILE A 55 5.27 -34.82 18.46
CA ILE A 55 5.58 -33.75 17.52
C ILE A 55 5.43 -32.37 18.18
N GLN A 56 4.41 -32.20 19.02
CA GLN A 56 4.27 -30.95 19.79
C GLN A 56 5.45 -30.75 20.76
N LEU A 57 5.92 -31.79 21.45
CA LEU A 57 7.11 -31.73 22.29
C LEU A 57 8.38 -31.43 21.49
N HIS A 58 8.50 -31.94 20.28
CA HIS A 58 9.58 -31.57 19.37
C HIS A 58 9.55 -30.09 19.04
N PHE A 59 8.40 -29.51 18.70
CA PHE A 59 8.27 -28.06 18.53
C PHE A 59 8.55 -27.28 19.82
N THR A 60 8.07 -27.75 20.95
CA THR A 60 8.31 -27.15 22.25
C THR A 60 9.81 -27.03 22.54
N SER A 61 10.58 -28.10 22.33
CA SER A 61 12.01 -28.12 22.61
C SER A 61 12.83 -27.18 21.73
N HIS A 62 12.40 -26.94 20.47
CA HIS A 62 13.14 -26.12 19.49
C HIS A 62 12.64 -24.67 19.41
N LEU A 63 11.35 -24.45 19.62
CA LEU A 63 10.70 -23.15 19.42
C LEU A 63 10.18 -22.52 20.71
N SER A 64 10.32 -23.21 21.85
CA SER A 64 9.73 -22.80 23.14
C SER A 64 8.23 -22.50 23.03
N SER A 65 7.52 -23.22 22.16
CA SER A 65 6.08 -23.07 21.98
C SER A 65 5.31 -23.90 23.02
N GLN A 66 4.22 -23.35 23.56
CA GLN A 66 3.34 -24.10 24.49
C GLN A 66 2.59 -25.19 23.72
N PRO A 67 2.67 -26.48 24.14
CA PRO A 67 1.89 -27.54 23.49
C PRO A 67 0.41 -27.41 23.87
N SER A 68 -0.49 -27.80 22.97
CA SER A 68 -1.94 -27.84 23.24
C SER A 68 -2.42 -29.22 23.72
N SER A 69 -1.61 -30.26 23.53
CA SER A 69 -1.93 -31.62 24.02
C SER A 69 -1.78 -31.71 25.53
N ILE A 70 -2.81 -32.20 26.20
CA ILE A 70 -2.80 -32.39 27.65
C ILE A 70 -1.68 -33.34 28.09
N SER A 71 -1.41 -34.39 27.33
CA SER A 71 -0.31 -35.34 27.64
C SER A 71 1.05 -34.65 27.51
N ALA A 72 1.26 -33.81 26.49
CA ALA A 72 2.49 -33.08 26.32
C ALA A 72 2.72 -31.99 27.39
N LEU A 73 1.67 -31.39 27.95
CA LEU A 73 1.78 -30.44 29.05
C LEU A 73 2.39 -31.00 30.31
N HIS A 74 2.27 -32.31 30.51
CA HIS A 74 2.81 -33.02 31.70
C HIS A 74 4.25 -33.51 31.49
N ASP A 75 4.82 -33.36 30.34
CA ASP A 75 6.19 -33.80 30.03
C ASP A 75 7.23 -32.97 30.80
N PRO A 76 8.37 -33.58 31.22
CA PRO A 76 9.47 -32.88 31.86
C PRO A 76 10.04 -31.71 31.08
N ILE A 77 10.03 -31.77 29.74
CA ILE A 77 10.48 -30.67 28.86
C ILE A 77 9.68 -29.39 29.12
N VAL A 78 8.38 -29.52 29.33
CA VAL A 78 7.49 -28.39 29.65
C VAL A 78 7.62 -27.99 31.10
N LYS A 79 7.58 -28.98 32.02
CA LYS A 79 7.60 -28.75 33.48
C LYS A 79 8.90 -28.15 33.98
N ASN A 80 10.03 -28.44 33.34
CA ASN A 80 11.32 -27.90 33.76
C ASN A 80 11.68 -26.57 33.07
N ASN A 81 10.86 -26.10 32.13
CA ASN A 81 11.06 -24.83 31.47
C ASN A 81 10.29 -23.70 32.14
N ILE A 82 10.99 -22.82 32.82
CA ILE A 82 10.42 -21.72 33.61
C ILE A 82 9.54 -20.79 32.77
N LEU A 83 9.92 -20.54 31.51
CA LEU A 83 9.15 -19.69 30.59
C LEU A 83 7.82 -20.32 30.20
N LEU A 84 7.82 -21.65 29.96
CA LEU A 84 6.61 -22.39 29.61
C LEU A 84 5.67 -22.52 30.81
N GLN A 85 6.22 -22.69 32.02
CA GLN A 85 5.40 -22.69 33.26
C GLN A 85 4.71 -21.35 33.46
N LYS A 86 5.46 -20.24 33.34
CA LYS A 86 4.90 -18.88 33.48
C LYS A 86 3.89 -18.56 32.36
N SER A 87 4.13 -19.05 31.16
CA SER A 87 3.16 -18.93 30.05
C SER A 87 1.88 -19.73 30.35
N ALA A 88 1.98 -20.92 30.92
CA ALA A 88 0.82 -21.71 31.30
C ALA A 88 -0.05 -21.00 32.35
N GLU A 89 0.55 -20.39 33.38
CA GLU A 89 -0.16 -19.56 34.38
C GLU A 89 -0.92 -18.38 33.72
N ILE A 90 -0.38 -17.81 32.66
CA ILE A 90 -1.03 -16.73 31.91
C ILE A 90 -2.18 -17.26 31.05
N ILE A 91 -1.97 -18.40 30.39
CA ILE A 91 -2.99 -19.06 29.55
C ILE A 91 -4.19 -19.52 30.37
N GLU A 92 -4.00 -20.01 31.59
CA GLU A 92 -5.07 -20.49 32.46
C GLU A 92 -6.15 -19.42 32.70
N VAL A 93 -5.75 -18.15 32.78
CA VAL A 93 -6.68 -17.02 32.98
C VAL A 93 -7.01 -16.27 31.70
N GLY A 94 -6.44 -16.70 30.59
CA GLY A 94 -6.66 -16.09 29.29
C GLY A 94 -8.04 -16.46 28.72
N ARG A 95 -8.50 -15.62 27.78
CA ARG A 95 -9.73 -15.84 27.01
C ARG A 95 -9.42 -16.03 25.55
N PRO A 96 -10.09 -16.97 24.86
CA PRO A 96 -9.94 -17.08 23.41
C PRO A 96 -10.24 -15.74 22.74
N MET A 97 -9.39 -15.36 21.77
CA MET A 97 -9.63 -14.17 20.96
C MET A 97 -10.92 -14.36 20.15
N PRO A 98 -11.89 -13.45 20.26
CA PRO A 98 -13.11 -13.53 19.45
C PRO A 98 -12.79 -13.49 17.96
N ILE A 99 -13.38 -14.42 17.16
CA ILE A 99 -13.21 -14.51 15.72
C ILE A 99 -14.31 -13.69 15.03
N ILE A 100 -14.42 -12.42 15.39
CA ILE A 100 -15.40 -11.50 14.82
C ILE A 100 -14.66 -10.36 14.11
N PRO A 101 -15.22 -9.82 13.00
CA PRO A 101 -14.59 -8.74 12.23
C PRO A 101 -14.30 -7.48 13.07
N GLU A 102 -15.13 -7.20 14.08
CA GLU A 102 -15.02 -6.08 14.99
C GLU A 102 -13.70 -6.05 15.78
N MET A 103 -13.12 -7.23 16.04
CA MET A 103 -11.80 -7.31 16.70
C MET A 103 -10.72 -6.57 15.91
N ARG A 104 -10.85 -6.50 14.60
CA ARG A 104 -9.91 -5.76 13.77
C ARG A 104 -9.95 -4.25 14.04
N ALA A 105 -11.15 -3.70 14.20
CA ALA A 105 -11.34 -2.29 14.55
C ALA A 105 -10.75 -1.99 15.94
N ILE A 106 -10.94 -2.88 16.90
CA ILE A 106 -10.37 -2.75 18.24
C ILE A 106 -8.84 -2.78 18.19
N TRP A 107 -8.25 -3.74 17.47
CA TRP A 107 -6.80 -3.84 17.31
C TRP A 107 -6.18 -2.63 16.61
N ASP A 108 -6.84 -2.12 15.57
CA ASP A 108 -6.37 -0.93 14.85
C ASP A 108 -6.38 0.29 15.76
N ALA A 109 -7.47 0.52 16.51
CA ALA A 109 -7.58 1.63 17.44
C ALA A 109 -6.58 1.53 18.61
N LEU A 110 -6.43 0.33 19.21
CA LEU A 110 -5.44 0.09 20.26
C LEU A 110 -4.00 0.32 19.77
N ARG A 111 -3.65 -0.20 18.60
CA ARG A 111 -2.30 -0.06 18.04
C ARG A 111 -1.95 1.40 17.79
N GLU A 112 -2.88 2.17 17.24
CA GLU A 112 -2.71 3.60 16.97
C GLU A 112 -2.39 4.36 18.28
N GLN A 113 -3.19 4.16 19.31
CA GLN A 113 -3.03 4.88 20.57
C GLN A 113 -1.81 4.39 21.36
N TYR A 114 -1.53 3.09 21.35
CA TYR A 114 -0.33 2.53 21.96
C TYR A 114 0.95 3.13 21.38
N GLN A 115 1.02 3.28 20.06
CA GLN A 115 2.16 3.91 19.41
C GLN A 115 2.28 5.39 19.73
N ALA A 116 1.16 6.11 19.85
CA ALA A 116 1.15 7.51 20.27
C ALA A 116 1.70 7.71 21.69
N VAL A 117 1.38 6.78 22.61
CA VAL A 117 1.97 6.77 23.97
C VAL A 117 3.46 6.48 23.92
N LEU A 118 3.89 5.45 23.19
CA LEU A 118 5.32 5.12 23.07
C LEU A 118 6.12 6.25 22.39
N GLY A 119 5.50 6.96 21.45
CA GLY A 119 6.08 8.15 20.81
C GLY A 119 6.06 9.40 21.70
N GLY A 120 5.47 9.33 22.90
CA GLY A 120 5.40 10.46 23.83
C GLY A 120 4.45 11.58 23.38
N THR A 121 3.53 11.31 22.43
CA THR A 121 2.65 12.33 21.87
C THR A 121 1.38 12.57 22.68
N ILE A 122 0.94 11.56 23.45
CA ILE A 122 -0.25 11.63 24.32
C ILE A 122 -0.03 10.86 25.62
N SER A 123 -0.80 11.18 26.68
CA SER A 123 -0.77 10.41 27.92
C SER A 123 -1.50 9.07 27.79
N PRO A 124 -1.16 8.05 28.60
CA PRO A 124 -1.85 6.75 28.60
C PRO A 124 -3.38 6.85 28.83
N GLU A 125 -3.82 7.79 29.67
CA GLU A 125 -5.24 7.98 29.99
C GLU A 125 -6.01 8.51 28.77
N ILE A 126 -5.44 9.49 28.07
CA ILE A 126 -6.01 10.02 26.81
C ILE A 126 -6.02 8.92 25.74
N ALA A 127 -4.93 8.17 25.64
CA ALA A 127 -4.80 7.06 24.69
C ALA A 127 -5.88 5.99 24.91
N ALA A 128 -6.11 5.58 26.17
CA ALA A 128 -7.14 4.58 26.50
C ALA A 128 -8.54 5.06 26.10
N ARG A 129 -8.88 6.32 26.37
CA ARG A 129 -10.16 6.91 25.99
C ARG A 129 -10.32 6.95 24.47
N ASN A 130 -9.32 7.48 23.76
CA ASN A 130 -9.32 7.55 22.31
C ASN A 130 -9.44 6.16 21.66
N ALA A 131 -8.72 5.15 22.20
CA ALA A 131 -8.82 3.78 21.72
C ALA A 131 -10.24 3.22 21.85
N GLN A 132 -10.91 3.49 22.97
CA GLN A 132 -12.28 3.08 23.17
C GLN A 132 -13.25 3.80 22.22
N GLU A 133 -13.17 5.12 22.14
CA GLU A 133 -14.03 5.93 21.26
C GLU A 133 -13.85 5.54 19.79
N ASN A 134 -12.61 5.47 19.31
CA ASN A 134 -12.29 5.08 17.94
C ASN A 134 -12.76 3.64 17.62
N SER A 135 -12.61 2.70 18.58
CA SER A 135 -13.09 1.33 18.40
C SER A 135 -14.60 1.29 18.24
N LEU A 136 -15.32 1.97 19.13
CA LEU A 136 -16.80 2.02 19.10
C LEU A 136 -17.31 2.68 17.82
N GLU A 137 -16.69 3.78 17.39
CA GLU A 137 -17.03 4.45 16.14
C GLU A 137 -16.81 3.54 14.94
N GLN A 138 -15.64 2.89 14.83
CA GLN A 138 -15.35 1.98 13.72
C GLN A 138 -16.30 0.78 13.72
N ILE A 139 -16.61 0.20 14.88
CA ILE A 139 -17.58 -0.88 15.01
C ILE A 139 -18.98 -0.42 14.59
N ALA A 140 -19.41 0.77 15.01
CA ALA A 140 -20.69 1.33 14.60
C ALA A 140 -20.79 1.48 13.08
N VAL A 141 -19.73 2.00 12.45
CA VAL A 141 -19.65 2.14 10.99
C VAL A 141 -19.60 0.79 10.28
N MET A 142 -18.91 -0.23 10.82
CA MET A 142 -18.92 -1.58 10.26
C MET A 142 -20.29 -2.25 10.36
N ASN A 143 -21.07 -1.91 11.37
CA ASN A 143 -22.39 -2.46 11.65
C ASN A 143 -23.52 -1.69 10.97
N GLU A 144 -23.22 -0.53 10.39
CA GLU A 144 -24.20 0.31 9.70
C GLU A 144 -24.70 -0.40 8.42
N ILE A 145 -25.97 -0.78 8.41
CA ILE A 145 -26.64 -1.30 7.22
C ILE A 145 -27.37 -0.15 6.54
N ILE A 146 -26.79 0.34 5.45
CA ILE A 146 -27.36 1.42 4.67
C ILE A 146 -28.45 0.83 3.76
N LYS A 147 -29.68 1.33 3.92
CA LYS A 147 -30.82 0.90 3.08
C LYS A 147 -30.95 1.80 1.84
N PRO A 148 -31.41 1.23 0.70
CA PRO A 148 -31.63 2.01 -0.51
C PRO A 148 -32.72 3.08 -0.30
N GLY A 149 -32.44 4.29 -0.73
CA GLY A 149 -33.37 5.40 -0.74
C GLY A 149 -33.93 5.73 -2.12
N ILE A 150 -34.70 6.78 -2.24
CA ILE A 150 -35.24 7.26 -3.54
C ILE A 150 -34.09 7.57 -4.51
N GLN A 151 -32.96 8.04 -4.03
CA GLN A 151 -31.77 8.34 -4.84
C GLN A 151 -31.24 7.11 -5.58
N SER A 152 -31.31 5.90 -5.00
CA SER A 152 -30.85 4.67 -5.64
C SER A 152 -31.67 4.34 -6.90
N LYS A 153 -32.99 4.56 -6.85
CA LYS A 153 -33.87 4.35 -7.99
C LYS A 153 -33.57 5.32 -9.14
N ILE A 154 -33.34 6.61 -8.81
CA ILE A 154 -32.97 7.62 -9.80
C ILE A 154 -31.63 7.26 -10.48
N ILE A 155 -30.66 6.82 -9.72
CA ILE A 155 -29.35 6.41 -10.26
C ILE A 155 -29.49 5.18 -11.18
N LEU A 156 -30.29 4.19 -10.81
CA LEU A 156 -30.58 3.04 -11.66
C LEU A 156 -31.20 3.47 -12.99
N TRP A 157 -32.15 4.38 -12.97
CA TRP A 157 -32.74 4.95 -14.17
C TRP A 157 -31.73 5.70 -15.04
N LEU A 158 -30.85 6.51 -14.41
CA LEU A 158 -29.78 7.21 -15.13
C LEU A 158 -28.78 6.23 -15.76
N ILE A 159 -28.35 5.20 -15.03
CA ILE A 159 -27.45 4.15 -15.57
C ILE A 159 -28.14 3.42 -16.73
N GLY A 160 -29.39 3.03 -16.58
CA GLY A 160 -30.17 2.40 -17.65
C GLY A 160 -30.27 3.29 -18.88
N PHE A 161 -30.56 4.58 -18.71
CA PHE A 161 -30.62 5.55 -19.78
C PHE A 161 -29.26 5.73 -20.49
N LEU A 162 -28.16 5.85 -19.74
CA LEU A 162 -26.81 5.95 -20.31
C LEU A 162 -26.40 4.67 -21.04
N LEU A 163 -26.78 3.50 -20.53
CA LEU A 163 -26.56 2.24 -21.23
C LEU A 163 -27.33 2.19 -22.56
N ILE A 164 -28.59 2.61 -22.58
CA ILE A 164 -29.39 2.69 -23.82
C ILE A 164 -28.74 3.63 -24.83
N ILE A 165 -28.30 4.83 -24.41
CA ILE A 165 -27.57 5.76 -25.28
C ILE A 165 -26.27 5.13 -25.81
N SER A 166 -25.50 4.47 -24.95
CA SER A 166 -24.25 3.80 -25.34
C SER A 166 -24.50 2.69 -26.36
N VAL A 167 -25.52 1.88 -26.14
CA VAL A 167 -25.95 0.83 -27.07
C VAL A 167 -26.35 1.44 -28.42
N VAL A 168 -27.17 2.49 -28.41
CA VAL A 168 -27.56 3.19 -29.66
C VAL A 168 -26.35 3.78 -30.40
N MET A 169 -25.38 4.37 -29.68
CA MET A 169 -24.16 4.89 -30.29
C MET A 169 -23.31 3.76 -30.88
N ILE A 170 -23.17 2.64 -30.20
CA ILE A 170 -22.47 1.45 -30.69
C ILE A 170 -23.14 0.91 -31.97
N PHE A 171 -24.45 0.78 -31.97
CA PHE A 171 -25.19 0.33 -33.16
C PHE A 171 -24.94 1.22 -34.37
N LYS A 172 -24.83 2.54 -34.19
CA LYS A 172 -24.50 3.46 -35.31
C LYS A 172 -23.09 3.26 -35.84
N GLN A 173 -22.12 2.78 -35.01
CA GLN A 173 -20.76 2.52 -35.44
C GLN A 173 -20.53 1.14 -36.07
N ILE A 174 -21.46 0.20 -35.87
CA ILE A 174 -21.36 -1.19 -36.38
C ILE A 174 -21.06 -1.24 -37.88
N PRO A 175 -21.75 -0.49 -38.75
CA PRO A 175 -21.48 -0.55 -40.22
C PRO A 175 -20.06 -0.14 -40.56
N LEU A 176 -19.56 0.93 -39.91
CA LEU A 176 -18.17 1.43 -40.09
C LEU A 176 -17.18 0.38 -39.60
N PHE A 177 -17.44 -0.22 -38.44
CA PHE A 177 -16.61 -1.28 -37.88
C PHE A 177 -16.55 -2.52 -38.77
N ILE A 178 -17.70 -2.95 -39.35
CA ILE A 178 -17.76 -4.10 -40.26
C ILE A 178 -16.96 -3.83 -41.53
N ASP A 179 -17.08 -2.65 -42.11
CA ASP A 179 -16.34 -2.28 -43.32
C ASP A 179 -14.80 -2.23 -43.04
N ASP A 180 -14.38 -1.61 -41.94
CA ASP A 180 -13.00 -1.57 -41.52
C ASP A 180 -12.43 -2.96 -41.16
N TYR A 181 -13.21 -3.80 -40.45
CA TYR A 181 -12.86 -5.19 -40.16
C TYR A 181 -12.66 -6.01 -41.46
N ARG A 182 -13.53 -5.83 -42.46
CA ARG A 182 -13.39 -6.55 -43.74
C ARG A 182 -12.12 -6.17 -44.47
N LYS A 183 -11.71 -4.92 -44.40
CA LYS A 183 -10.48 -4.41 -45.01
C LYS A 183 -9.22 -4.84 -44.27
N ASN A 184 -9.28 -4.93 -42.95
CA ASN A 184 -8.11 -5.09 -42.08
C ASN A 184 -8.16 -6.35 -41.18
N ARG A 185 -8.74 -7.48 -41.69
CA ARG A 185 -8.95 -8.71 -40.90
C ARG A 185 -7.72 -9.21 -40.14
N VAL A 186 -6.56 -9.15 -40.79
CA VAL A 186 -5.29 -9.62 -40.20
C VAL A 186 -4.90 -8.73 -39.01
N ALA A 187 -5.00 -7.43 -39.13
CA ALA A 187 -4.72 -6.50 -38.03
C ALA A 187 -5.63 -6.75 -36.82
N TYR A 188 -6.92 -6.93 -37.07
CA TYR A 188 -7.89 -7.28 -36.02
C TYR A 188 -7.60 -8.64 -35.38
N ALA A 189 -7.20 -9.65 -36.15
CA ALA A 189 -6.84 -10.96 -35.62
C ALA A 189 -5.64 -10.88 -34.63
N PHE A 190 -4.63 -10.06 -34.94
CA PHE A 190 -3.50 -9.84 -34.04
C PHE A 190 -3.85 -8.96 -32.84
N PHE A 191 -4.73 -7.97 -32.99
CA PHE A 191 -5.14 -7.08 -31.91
C PHE A 191 -6.14 -7.73 -30.93
N MET A 192 -7.03 -8.62 -31.42
CA MET A 192 -8.15 -9.18 -30.65
C MET A 192 -7.74 -9.84 -29.34
N PRO A 193 -6.69 -10.69 -29.25
CA PRO A 193 -6.30 -11.29 -27.99
C PRO A 193 -5.93 -10.25 -26.92
N ALA A 194 -5.19 -9.21 -27.29
CA ALA A 194 -4.83 -8.12 -26.37
C ALA A 194 -6.06 -7.33 -25.95
N PHE A 195 -6.96 -7.03 -26.90
CA PHE A 195 -8.22 -6.33 -26.61
C PHE A 195 -9.11 -7.11 -25.64
N LEU A 196 -9.31 -8.41 -25.87
CA LEU A 196 -10.09 -9.26 -24.98
C LEU A 196 -9.47 -9.38 -23.58
N ALA A 197 -8.13 -9.46 -23.51
CA ALA A 197 -7.45 -9.45 -22.22
C ALA A 197 -7.66 -8.13 -21.46
N ILE A 198 -7.57 -6.98 -22.13
CA ILE A 198 -7.84 -5.66 -21.54
C ILE A 198 -9.32 -5.59 -21.07
N MET A 199 -10.25 -6.03 -21.90
CA MET A 199 -11.68 -6.07 -21.54
C MET A 199 -11.93 -6.90 -20.29
N ALA A 200 -11.35 -8.10 -20.21
CA ALA A 200 -11.56 -9.01 -19.09
C ALA A 200 -10.84 -8.58 -17.80
N VAL A 201 -9.61 -8.07 -17.90
CA VAL A 201 -8.75 -7.82 -16.71
C VAL A 201 -8.81 -6.36 -16.25
N VAL A 202 -9.12 -5.41 -17.13
CA VAL A 202 -9.13 -3.98 -16.79
C VAL A 202 -10.55 -3.41 -16.81
N ILE A 203 -11.24 -3.53 -17.95
CA ILE A 203 -12.54 -2.85 -18.12
C ILE A 203 -13.63 -3.51 -17.27
N PHE A 204 -13.73 -4.83 -17.26
CA PHE A 204 -14.72 -5.53 -16.46
C PHE A 204 -14.57 -5.24 -14.95
N PRO A 205 -13.40 -5.39 -14.30
CA PRO A 205 -13.25 -5.03 -12.89
C PRO A 205 -13.49 -3.54 -12.61
N PHE A 206 -13.15 -2.65 -13.54
CA PHE A 206 -13.42 -1.22 -13.40
C PHE A 206 -14.93 -0.94 -13.38
N ILE A 207 -15.69 -1.50 -14.32
CA ILE A 207 -17.16 -1.39 -14.34
C ILE A 207 -17.75 -2.00 -13.07
N TYR A 208 -17.25 -3.17 -12.66
CA TYR A 208 -17.72 -3.82 -11.44
C TYR A 208 -17.45 -2.96 -10.20
N ASN A 209 -16.29 -2.28 -10.13
CA ASN A 209 -15.99 -1.33 -9.06
C ASN A 209 -16.95 -0.14 -9.01
N ILE A 210 -17.44 0.35 -10.18
CA ILE A 210 -18.49 1.39 -10.22
C ILE A 210 -19.77 0.87 -9.54
N PHE A 211 -20.21 -0.37 -9.83
CA PHE A 211 -21.39 -0.94 -9.18
C PHE A 211 -21.20 -1.10 -7.67
N ILE A 212 -20.04 -1.61 -7.23
CA ILE A 212 -19.71 -1.73 -5.80
C ILE A 212 -19.74 -0.35 -5.13
N SER A 213 -19.22 0.69 -5.77
CA SER A 213 -19.18 2.05 -5.20
C SER A 213 -20.56 2.68 -4.96
N LEU A 214 -21.56 2.20 -5.69
CA LEU A 214 -22.96 2.63 -5.59
C LEU A 214 -23.82 1.69 -4.73
N SER A 215 -23.22 0.66 -4.14
CA SER A 215 -23.90 -0.39 -3.37
C SER A 215 -23.47 -0.35 -1.88
N ASN A 216 -24.29 -0.95 -1.02
CA ASN A 216 -23.97 -1.17 0.39
C ASN A 216 -23.09 -2.40 0.62
N TYR A 217 -22.32 -2.83 -0.39
CA TYR A 217 -21.50 -4.03 -0.34
C TYR A 217 -20.44 -3.95 0.77
N SER A 218 -20.55 -4.89 1.70
CA SER A 218 -19.69 -5.03 2.88
C SER A 218 -19.64 -6.49 3.31
N LEU A 219 -18.86 -6.82 4.32
CA LEU A 219 -18.83 -8.18 4.85
C LEU A 219 -20.22 -8.65 5.35
N ARG A 220 -21.04 -7.73 5.88
CA ARG A 220 -22.37 -8.04 6.43
C ARG A 220 -23.45 -8.18 5.38
N THR A 221 -23.33 -7.46 4.27
CA THR A 221 -24.28 -7.45 3.17
C THR A 221 -23.76 -8.21 1.94
N PHE A 222 -22.78 -9.11 2.17
CA PHE A 222 -22.06 -9.79 1.09
C PHE A 222 -23.00 -10.57 0.13
N ASN A 223 -24.01 -11.23 0.68
CA ASN A 223 -24.99 -12.01 -0.11
C ASN A 223 -26.24 -11.19 -0.50
N ASP A 224 -26.55 -10.13 0.26
CA ASP A 224 -27.80 -9.37 0.14
C ASP A 224 -27.53 -7.87 -0.08
N TRP A 225 -26.55 -7.56 -0.94
CA TRP A 225 -26.20 -6.18 -1.22
C TRP A 225 -27.22 -5.48 -2.14
N GLU A 226 -27.43 -4.21 -1.93
CA GLU A 226 -28.35 -3.37 -2.67
C GLU A 226 -27.69 -2.08 -3.13
N LEU A 227 -28.23 -1.48 -4.20
CA LEU A 227 -27.76 -0.19 -4.68
C LEU A 227 -28.30 0.94 -3.80
N ILE A 228 -27.38 1.71 -3.20
CA ILE A 228 -27.68 2.84 -2.29
C ILE A 228 -27.39 4.21 -2.91
N GLY A 229 -26.98 4.23 -4.17
CA GLY A 229 -26.70 5.46 -4.90
C GLY A 229 -25.40 6.14 -4.45
N LEU A 230 -25.42 7.47 -4.30
CA LEU A 230 -24.24 8.27 -4.02
C LEU A 230 -23.89 8.37 -2.52
N HIS A 231 -24.49 7.55 -1.66
CA HIS A 231 -24.30 7.65 -0.21
C HIS A 231 -22.81 7.62 0.19
N HIS A 232 -22.04 6.68 -0.35
CA HIS A 232 -20.61 6.57 -0.04
C HIS A 232 -19.80 7.77 -0.51
N TYR A 233 -20.16 8.37 -1.65
CA TYR A 233 -19.49 9.59 -2.14
C TYR A 233 -19.75 10.78 -1.21
N ILE A 234 -21.00 10.95 -0.76
CA ILE A 234 -21.36 11.98 0.21
C ILE A 234 -20.56 11.75 1.52
N LYS A 235 -20.45 10.51 1.98
CA LYS A 235 -19.67 10.15 3.17
C LYS A 235 -18.19 10.48 3.00
N VAL A 236 -17.57 10.16 1.84
CA VAL A 236 -16.17 10.50 1.53
C VAL A 236 -15.93 12.01 1.61
N PHE A 237 -16.79 12.82 0.98
CA PHE A 237 -16.60 14.27 0.96
C PHE A 237 -16.97 14.99 2.27
N ASN A 238 -17.72 14.34 3.16
CA ASN A 238 -18.00 14.84 4.49
C ASN A 238 -16.97 14.38 5.55
N ASP A 239 -16.06 13.49 5.20
CA ASP A 239 -15.03 12.97 6.11
C ASP A 239 -13.81 13.91 6.16
N PRO A 240 -13.53 14.58 7.30
CA PRO A 240 -12.35 15.43 7.45
C PRO A 240 -11.03 14.68 7.23
N GLN A 241 -11.00 13.36 7.54
CA GLN A 241 -9.82 12.53 7.34
C GLN A 241 -9.47 12.39 5.86
N PHE A 242 -10.48 12.35 4.98
CA PHE A 242 -10.25 12.34 3.53
C PHE A 242 -9.40 13.51 3.06
N TYR A 243 -9.70 14.73 3.50
CA TYR A 243 -8.96 15.94 3.10
C TYR A 243 -7.53 15.94 3.64
N SER A 244 -7.33 15.48 4.87
CA SER A 244 -5.99 15.32 5.46
C SER A 244 -5.14 14.34 4.66
N VAL A 245 -5.71 13.17 4.33
CA VAL A 245 -5.02 12.13 3.54
C VAL A 245 -4.81 12.59 2.09
N LEU A 246 -5.76 13.30 1.49
CA LEU A 246 -5.63 13.90 0.15
C LEU A 246 -4.46 14.88 0.11
N TRP A 247 -4.36 15.79 1.08
CA TRP A 247 -3.25 16.74 1.17
C TRP A 247 -1.90 16.04 1.30
N LYS A 248 -1.81 15.03 2.16
CA LYS A 248 -0.60 14.22 2.32
C LYS A 248 -0.24 13.49 1.02
N THR A 249 -1.24 13.01 0.27
CA THR A 249 -1.02 12.37 -1.04
C THR A 249 -0.47 13.34 -2.08
N ILE A 250 -1.00 14.56 -2.10
CA ILE A 250 -0.49 15.63 -2.98
C ILE A 250 0.95 15.98 -2.62
N LEU A 251 1.23 16.21 -1.33
CA LEU A 251 2.58 16.50 -0.84
C LEU A 251 3.56 15.36 -1.16
N TRP A 252 3.16 14.11 -0.87
CA TRP A 252 3.89 12.91 -1.24
C TRP A 252 4.25 12.88 -2.72
N THR A 253 3.27 13.09 -3.58
CA THR A 253 3.44 13.00 -5.03
C THR A 253 4.35 14.12 -5.54
N VAL A 254 4.09 15.36 -5.15
CA VAL A 254 4.86 16.54 -5.59
C VAL A 254 6.32 16.43 -5.15
N VAL A 255 6.58 16.12 -3.88
CA VAL A 255 7.94 15.99 -3.36
C VAL A 255 8.69 14.87 -4.08
N ASN A 256 8.11 13.68 -4.16
CA ASN A 256 8.76 12.54 -4.82
C ASN A 256 9.05 12.83 -6.28
N ILE A 257 8.09 13.34 -7.06
CA ILE A 257 8.31 13.62 -8.50
C ILE A 257 9.36 14.69 -8.69
N THR A 258 9.37 15.73 -7.86
CA THR A 258 10.39 16.77 -7.90
C THR A 258 11.79 16.19 -7.72
N PHE A 259 11.98 15.34 -6.72
CA PHE A 259 13.27 14.70 -6.47
C PHE A 259 13.61 13.64 -7.54
N HIS A 260 12.65 12.84 -7.99
CA HIS A 260 12.88 11.86 -9.06
C HIS A 260 13.40 12.53 -10.33
N VAL A 261 12.75 13.61 -10.74
CA VAL A 261 13.11 14.36 -11.96
C VAL A 261 14.45 15.09 -11.78
N SER A 262 14.61 15.80 -10.66
CA SER A 262 15.82 16.61 -10.40
C SER A 262 17.05 15.71 -10.27
N LEU A 263 17.01 14.66 -9.46
CA LEU A 263 18.09 13.69 -9.32
C LEU A 263 18.31 12.90 -10.60
N GLY A 264 17.24 12.51 -11.28
CA GLY A 264 17.30 11.79 -12.55
C GLY A 264 18.03 12.60 -13.62
N ILE A 265 17.64 13.85 -13.86
CA ILE A 265 18.32 14.73 -14.83
C ILE A 265 19.76 15.02 -14.40
N PHE A 266 19.98 15.33 -13.12
CA PHE A 266 21.33 15.61 -12.61
C PHE A 266 22.29 14.44 -12.85
N LEU A 267 21.89 13.22 -12.47
CA LEU A 267 22.70 12.02 -12.67
C LEU A 267 22.85 11.68 -14.16
N ALA A 268 21.82 11.86 -14.97
CA ALA A 268 21.88 11.64 -16.40
C ALA A 268 22.92 12.57 -17.06
N VAL A 269 22.94 13.86 -16.71
CA VAL A 269 23.93 14.83 -17.20
C VAL A 269 25.36 14.44 -16.76
N LEU A 270 25.53 13.97 -15.52
CA LEU A 270 26.84 13.50 -15.04
C LEU A 270 27.32 12.26 -15.82
N ILE A 271 26.45 11.27 -15.98
CA ILE A 271 26.79 10.00 -16.66
C ILE A 271 26.94 10.20 -18.19
N ASN A 272 26.30 11.21 -18.75
CA ASN A 272 26.43 11.49 -20.20
C ASN A 272 27.86 11.92 -20.59
N ARG A 273 28.67 12.37 -19.61
CA ARG A 273 30.10 12.70 -19.83
C ARG A 273 30.93 11.43 -20.03
N THR A 274 32.18 11.66 -20.47
CA THR A 274 33.21 10.60 -20.49
C THR A 274 33.68 10.33 -19.06
N LEU A 275 33.25 9.17 -18.53
CA LEU A 275 33.61 8.74 -17.18
C LEU A 275 34.33 7.39 -17.24
N PRO A 276 35.38 7.17 -16.42
CA PRO A 276 35.94 5.85 -16.24
C PRO A 276 34.87 4.92 -15.63
N ALA A 277 34.86 3.65 -16.04
CA ALA A 277 33.89 2.65 -15.55
C ALA A 277 32.40 3.04 -15.71
N LYS A 278 32.06 3.90 -16.68
CA LYS A 278 30.70 4.37 -16.98
C LYS A 278 29.63 3.26 -16.99
N PRO A 279 29.86 2.07 -17.62
CA PRO A 279 28.87 0.98 -17.58
C PRO A 279 28.57 0.50 -16.17
N ILE A 280 29.58 0.36 -15.32
CA ILE A 280 29.44 -0.10 -13.92
C ILE A 280 28.64 0.93 -13.12
N ILE A 281 28.98 2.21 -13.21
CA ILE A 281 28.27 3.31 -12.54
C ILE A 281 26.79 3.31 -12.94
N ARG A 282 26.53 3.18 -14.25
CA ARG A 282 25.14 3.13 -14.76
C ARG A 282 24.37 1.93 -14.20
N THR A 283 24.97 0.76 -14.18
CA THR A 283 24.36 -0.46 -13.62
C THR A 283 24.05 -0.29 -12.14
N LEU A 284 24.99 0.22 -11.34
CA LEU A 284 24.78 0.45 -9.91
C LEU A 284 23.64 1.45 -9.63
N LEU A 285 23.53 2.51 -10.43
CA LEU A 285 22.47 3.50 -10.29
C LEU A 285 21.08 3.00 -10.71
N ILE A 286 20.99 1.92 -11.51
CA ILE A 286 19.72 1.31 -11.91
C ILE A 286 19.24 0.27 -10.88
N ILE A 287 20.12 -0.27 -10.03
CA ILE A 287 19.78 -1.30 -9.02
C ILE A 287 18.53 -0.93 -8.20
N PRO A 288 18.34 0.30 -7.67
CA PRO A 288 17.17 0.62 -6.88
C PRO A 288 15.85 0.33 -7.60
N TRP A 289 15.77 0.62 -8.88
CA TRP A 289 14.57 0.43 -9.69
C TRP A 289 14.38 -1.05 -10.10
N ALA A 290 15.47 -1.81 -10.22
CA ALA A 290 15.42 -3.22 -10.56
C ALA A 290 15.01 -4.13 -9.39
N LEU A 291 15.11 -3.65 -8.15
CA LEU A 291 14.72 -4.43 -6.97
C LEU A 291 13.20 -4.48 -6.81
N PRO A 292 12.63 -5.62 -6.38
CA PRO A 292 11.23 -5.69 -5.99
C PRO A 292 10.91 -4.67 -4.88
N GLN A 293 9.91 -3.83 -5.11
CA GLN A 293 9.58 -2.72 -4.21
C GLN A 293 9.34 -3.15 -2.76
N TYR A 294 8.70 -4.31 -2.55
CA TYR A 294 8.42 -4.81 -1.20
C TYR A 294 9.69 -5.20 -0.44
N ILE A 295 10.68 -5.80 -1.12
CA ILE A 295 11.98 -6.12 -0.50
C ILE A 295 12.71 -4.84 -0.12
N ALA A 296 12.77 -3.87 -1.05
CA ALA A 296 13.40 -2.59 -0.82
C ALA A 296 12.73 -1.83 0.34
N ALA A 297 11.39 -1.77 0.39
CA ALA A 297 10.65 -1.10 1.45
C ALA A 297 10.92 -1.72 2.82
N LEU A 298 10.91 -3.05 2.93
CA LEU A 298 11.21 -3.74 4.19
C LEU A 298 12.67 -3.57 4.61
N SER A 299 13.62 -3.57 3.66
CA SER A 299 15.04 -3.30 3.94
C SER A 299 15.23 -1.88 4.47
N TRP A 300 14.61 -0.88 3.83
CA TRP A 300 14.65 0.50 4.29
C TRP A 300 14.00 0.67 5.67
N ARG A 301 12.88 -0.01 5.94
CA ARG A 301 12.29 -0.04 7.27
C ARG A 301 13.27 -0.54 8.33
N GLY A 302 14.02 -1.60 8.05
CA GLY A 302 15.11 -2.07 8.92
C GLY A 302 16.22 -1.05 9.10
N MET A 303 16.59 -0.33 8.02
CA MET A 303 17.61 0.73 8.08
C MET A 303 17.17 1.93 8.89
N PHE A 304 15.84 2.20 9.00
CA PHE A 304 15.27 3.26 9.84
C PHE A 304 15.00 2.82 11.28
N ASN A 305 15.39 1.61 11.69
CA ASN A 305 15.25 1.21 13.09
C ASN A 305 16.03 2.16 14.00
N GLN A 306 15.44 2.55 15.15
CA GLN A 306 16.00 3.55 16.03
C GLN A 306 17.31 3.11 16.68
N GLU A 307 17.41 1.85 17.10
CA GLU A 307 18.54 1.36 17.91
C GLU A 307 19.70 0.84 17.04
N TYR A 308 19.40 0.04 16.01
CA TYR A 308 20.40 -0.66 15.20
C TYR A 308 20.33 -0.34 13.72
N GLY A 309 19.43 0.57 13.30
CA GLY A 309 19.29 0.94 11.91
C GLY A 309 20.48 1.70 11.36
N ALA A 310 20.92 1.34 10.15
CA ALA A 310 22.10 1.92 9.52
C ALA A 310 22.02 3.45 9.39
N VAL A 311 20.82 4.00 9.18
CA VAL A 311 20.63 5.45 9.08
C VAL A 311 21.01 6.15 10.39
N ASN A 312 20.53 5.65 11.53
CA ASN A 312 20.88 6.21 12.82
C ASN A 312 22.34 5.96 13.20
N VAL A 313 22.91 4.82 12.82
CA VAL A 313 24.36 4.58 13.01
C VAL A 313 25.19 5.65 12.29
N VAL A 314 24.82 6.03 11.06
CA VAL A 314 25.50 7.12 10.33
C VAL A 314 25.30 8.46 11.04
N ILE A 315 24.08 8.79 11.45
CA ILE A 315 23.73 10.04 12.11
C ILE A 315 24.48 10.20 13.44
N THR A 316 24.49 9.17 14.28
CA THR A 316 25.09 9.24 15.62
C THR A 316 26.59 9.12 15.57
N LYS A 317 27.16 8.19 14.80
CA LYS A 317 28.58 7.87 14.79
C LYS A 317 29.41 8.86 13.96
N TYR A 318 28.89 9.31 12.81
CA TYR A 318 29.64 10.14 11.87
C TYR A 318 29.26 11.62 11.90
N LEU A 319 27.97 11.92 12.19
CA LEU A 319 27.51 13.30 12.29
C LEU A 319 27.41 13.81 13.72
N SER A 320 27.60 12.94 14.74
CA SER A 320 27.47 13.25 16.16
C SER A 320 26.14 13.92 16.55
N LEU A 321 25.06 13.57 15.82
CA LEU A 321 23.71 14.04 16.09
C LEU A 321 22.92 12.97 16.87
N PRO A 322 21.87 13.35 17.63
CA PRO A 322 21.04 12.39 18.34
C PRO A 322 20.30 11.44 17.37
N ALA A 323 20.05 10.22 17.84
CA ALA A 323 19.26 9.24 17.06
C ALA A 323 17.84 9.75 16.81
N ILE A 324 17.36 9.58 15.57
CA ILE A 324 16.04 10.00 15.16
C ILE A 324 15.05 8.84 15.32
N GLN A 325 13.87 9.11 15.82
CA GLN A 325 12.77 8.14 15.97
C GLN A 325 11.97 8.01 14.67
N TRP A 326 12.62 7.50 13.63
CA TRP A 326 12.07 7.46 12.27
C TRP A 326 10.68 6.84 12.15
N LEU A 327 10.37 5.78 12.91
CA LEU A 327 9.16 5.02 12.74
C LEU A 327 8.11 5.24 13.87
N SER A 328 8.50 6.03 14.89
CA SER A 328 7.66 6.29 16.06
C SER A 328 7.04 7.69 16.07
N GLN A 329 7.53 8.59 15.20
CA GLN A 329 7.02 9.95 15.07
C GLN A 329 6.38 10.13 13.69
N PRO A 330 5.19 10.77 13.58
CA PRO A 330 4.44 10.86 12.33
C PRO A 330 5.18 11.55 11.18
N PHE A 331 5.86 12.66 11.47
CA PHE A 331 6.58 13.41 10.45
C PHE A 331 7.78 12.64 9.94
N GLU A 332 8.59 12.09 10.83
CA GLU A 332 9.79 11.32 10.52
C GLU A 332 9.44 10.03 9.76
N ALA A 333 8.36 9.36 10.12
CA ALA A 333 7.88 8.18 9.42
C ALA A 333 7.43 8.51 7.98
N PHE A 334 6.77 9.65 7.78
CA PHE A 334 6.40 10.11 6.45
C PHE A 334 7.63 10.48 5.61
N VAL A 335 8.61 11.14 6.22
CA VAL A 335 9.90 11.44 5.58
C VAL A 335 10.66 10.16 5.22
N ALA A 336 10.67 9.15 6.10
CA ALA A 336 11.27 7.84 5.81
C ALA A 336 10.63 7.17 4.59
N CYS A 337 9.31 7.23 4.48
CA CYS A 337 8.60 6.77 3.28
C CYS A 337 9.02 7.55 2.02
N ILE A 338 9.11 8.90 2.10
CA ILE A 338 9.53 9.75 0.98
C ILE A 338 10.95 9.40 0.53
N LEU A 339 11.91 9.30 1.46
CA LEU A 339 13.30 8.96 1.15
C LEU A 339 13.41 7.60 0.46
N THR A 340 12.68 6.61 0.97
CA THR A 340 12.61 5.28 0.34
C THR A 340 12.10 5.36 -1.09
N ASN A 341 11.02 6.10 -1.31
CA ASN A 341 10.42 6.21 -2.66
C ASN A 341 11.29 7.03 -3.62
N ILE A 342 11.97 8.07 -3.14
CA ILE A 342 12.93 8.83 -3.95
C ILE A 342 14.04 7.90 -4.44
N TRP A 343 14.59 7.07 -3.53
CA TRP A 343 15.64 6.11 -3.87
C TRP A 343 15.18 5.08 -4.90
N LEU A 344 13.93 4.62 -4.84
CA LEU A 344 13.36 3.66 -5.79
C LEU A 344 13.05 4.30 -7.16
N GLY A 345 12.66 5.57 -7.19
CA GLY A 345 12.06 6.19 -8.37
C GLY A 345 13.01 7.00 -9.24
N PHE A 346 14.11 7.58 -8.69
CA PHE A 346 15.01 8.41 -9.47
C PHE A 346 15.65 7.71 -10.67
N PRO A 347 15.97 6.37 -10.64
CA PRO A 347 16.65 5.75 -11.76
C PRO A 347 15.81 5.69 -13.03
N PHE A 348 14.50 5.55 -12.90
CA PHE A 348 13.59 5.60 -14.04
C PHE A 348 13.70 6.95 -14.78
N MET A 349 13.63 8.06 -14.05
CA MET A 349 13.79 9.40 -14.65
C MET A 349 15.20 9.61 -15.20
N MET A 350 16.22 9.08 -14.55
CA MET A 350 17.60 9.13 -15.01
C MET A 350 17.79 8.42 -16.36
N VAL A 351 17.23 7.22 -16.52
CA VAL A 351 17.35 6.45 -17.78
C VAL A 351 16.67 7.18 -18.93
N ILE A 352 15.47 7.71 -18.70
CA ILE A 352 14.73 8.49 -19.71
C ILE A 352 15.46 9.78 -20.07
N ALA A 353 15.94 10.53 -19.06
CA ALA A 353 16.72 11.73 -19.31
C ALA A 353 18.01 11.44 -20.06
N LEU A 354 18.71 10.34 -19.74
CA LEU A 354 19.93 9.94 -20.42
C LEU A 354 19.69 9.58 -21.90
N GLY A 355 18.58 8.87 -22.19
CA GLY A 355 18.16 8.62 -23.57
C GLY A 355 17.87 9.90 -24.33
N GLY A 356 17.14 10.83 -23.72
CA GLY A 356 16.87 12.15 -24.28
C GLY A 356 18.14 12.98 -24.51
N LEU A 357 19.09 12.96 -23.58
CA LEU A 357 20.38 13.66 -23.74
C LEU A 357 21.20 13.14 -24.92
N GLN A 358 21.13 11.84 -25.20
CA GLN A 358 21.87 11.20 -26.29
C GLN A 358 21.27 11.50 -27.65
N SER A 359 20.01 11.93 -27.73
CA SER A 359 19.35 12.31 -28.97
C SER A 359 19.58 13.80 -29.37
N ILE A 360 20.14 14.61 -28.47
CA ILE A 360 20.43 16.03 -28.76
C ILE A 360 21.64 16.12 -29.66
N PRO A 361 21.55 16.78 -30.85
CA PRO A 361 22.68 16.99 -31.74
C PRO A 361 23.83 17.74 -31.06
N LYS A 362 25.06 17.26 -31.25
CA LYS A 362 26.26 17.87 -30.64
C LYS A 362 26.54 19.27 -31.19
N GLU A 363 26.19 19.49 -32.45
CA GLU A 363 26.35 20.73 -33.16
C GLU A 363 25.71 21.93 -32.45
N LEU A 364 24.59 21.69 -31.73
CA LEU A 364 23.94 22.73 -30.93
C LEU A 364 24.83 23.21 -29.79
N TYR A 365 25.54 22.28 -29.14
CA TYR A 365 26.47 22.63 -28.06
C TYR A 365 27.75 23.28 -28.58
N GLU A 366 28.25 22.84 -29.75
CA GLU A 366 29.43 23.39 -30.40
C GLU A 366 29.16 24.83 -30.85
N ALA A 367 28.02 25.08 -31.51
CA ALA A 367 27.60 26.42 -31.88
C ALA A 367 27.49 27.36 -30.68
N ALA A 368 26.83 26.90 -29.60
CA ALA A 368 26.71 27.68 -28.36
C ALA A 368 28.07 27.96 -27.69
N GLN A 369 29.06 27.06 -27.83
CA GLN A 369 30.42 27.33 -27.37
C GLN A 369 31.13 28.38 -28.16
N VAL A 370 30.96 28.39 -29.49
CA VAL A 370 31.49 29.44 -30.37
C VAL A 370 30.89 30.80 -30.01
N ASP A 371 29.59 30.84 -29.66
CA ASP A 371 28.89 32.05 -29.20
C ASP A 371 29.29 32.45 -27.75
N GLY A 372 30.19 31.71 -27.07
CA GLY A 372 30.67 32.00 -25.73
C GLY A 372 29.72 31.58 -24.60
N ALA A 373 28.74 30.72 -24.88
CA ALA A 373 27.80 30.27 -23.86
C ALA A 373 28.48 29.38 -22.79
N THR A 374 28.27 29.70 -21.52
CA THR A 374 28.72 28.90 -20.39
C THR A 374 27.97 27.55 -20.31
N ARG A 375 28.52 26.58 -19.61
CA ARG A 375 27.87 25.26 -19.40
C ARG A 375 26.46 25.37 -18.76
N TRP A 376 26.27 26.35 -17.89
CA TRP A 376 24.97 26.61 -17.28
C TRP A 376 23.95 27.18 -18.28
N GLN A 377 24.42 28.09 -19.15
CA GLN A 377 23.59 28.64 -20.24
C GLN A 377 23.20 27.53 -21.24
N GLN A 378 24.16 26.68 -21.63
CA GLN A 378 23.88 25.50 -22.47
C GLN A 378 22.88 24.56 -21.83
N PHE A 379 23.02 24.28 -20.54
CA PHE A 379 22.05 23.45 -19.79
C PHE A 379 20.64 24.04 -19.78
N LYS A 380 20.52 25.35 -19.47
CA LYS A 380 19.23 26.03 -19.36
C LYS A 380 18.56 26.26 -20.71
N SER A 381 19.35 26.62 -21.77
CA SER A 381 18.80 27.05 -23.05
C SER A 381 18.77 25.95 -24.12
N ILE A 382 19.57 24.88 -23.98
CA ILE A 382 19.60 23.76 -24.92
C ILE A 382 19.12 22.47 -24.23
N THR A 383 19.85 22.04 -23.22
CA THR A 383 19.59 20.72 -22.61
C THR A 383 18.20 20.60 -22.04
N LEU A 384 17.78 21.50 -21.15
CA LEU A 384 16.51 21.43 -20.46
C LEU A 384 15.30 21.58 -21.38
N PRO A 385 15.29 22.53 -22.38
CA PRO A 385 14.22 22.60 -23.37
C PRO A 385 14.11 21.36 -24.26
N MET A 386 15.24 20.83 -24.73
CA MET A 386 15.28 19.64 -25.59
C MET A 386 14.90 18.34 -24.86
N LEU A 387 15.05 18.29 -23.53
CA LEU A 387 14.59 17.17 -22.71
C LEU A 387 13.08 17.20 -22.45
N LYS A 388 12.41 18.35 -22.50
CA LYS A 388 10.98 18.48 -22.18
C LYS A 388 10.09 17.46 -22.90
N PRO A 389 10.19 17.26 -24.23
CA PRO A 389 9.31 16.36 -24.96
C PRO A 389 9.39 14.91 -24.46
N VAL A 390 10.58 14.47 -24.01
CA VAL A 390 10.83 13.12 -23.52
C VAL A 390 10.47 12.98 -22.03
N MET A 391 10.76 14.02 -21.24
CA MET A 391 10.54 14.00 -19.80
C MET A 391 9.07 14.20 -19.41
N ILE A 392 8.30 14.99 -20.17
CA ILE A 392 6.89 15.26 -19.84
C ILE A 392 6.04 14.00 -19.78
N PRO A 393 6.03 13.10 -20.78
CA PRO A 393 5.30 11.82 -20.68
C PRO A 393 5.77 10.96 -19.51
N ALA A 394 7.08 10.91 -19.25
CA ALA A 394 7.65 10.19 -18.12
C ALA A 394 7.20 10.77 -16.77
N MET A 395 7.12 12.09 -16.65
CA MET A 395 6.63 12.78 -15.46
C MET A 395 5.15 12.48 -15.21
N ILE A 396 4.31 12.45 -16.25
CA ILE A 396 2.89 12.09 -16.12
C ILE A 396 2.77 10.66 -15.59
N LEU A 397 3.45 9.71 -16.23
CA LEU A 397 3.44 8.32 -15.84
C LEU A 397 3.98 8.12 -14.40
N GLY A 398 5.11 8.76 -14.09
CA GLY A 398 5.72 8.75 -12.77
C GLY A 398 4.79 9.33 -11.69
N THR A 399 4.03 10.39 -12.02
CA THR A 399 3.04 10.98 -11.11
C THR A 399 1.92 9.99 -10.79
N VAL A 400 1.36 9.33 -11.81
CA VAL A 400 0.30 8.31 -11.60
C VAL A 400 0.83 7.13 -10.77
N TRP A 401 2.03 6.64 -11.04
CA TRP A 401 2.65 5.57 -10.27
C TRP A 401 2.94 5.96 -8.83
N THR A 402 3.51 7.15 -8.61
CA THR A 402 3.84 7.64 -7.27
C THR A 402 2.57 7.88 -6.45
N PHE A 403 1.54 8.48 -7.04
CA PHE A 403 0.25 8.71 -6.39
C PHE A 403 -0.38 7.41 -5.88
N ASN A 404 -0.24 6.32 -6.63
CA ASN A 404 -0.80 5.00 -6.31
C ASN A 404 0.20 4.04 -5.64
N ASN A 405 1.36 4.51 -5.17
CA ASN A 405 2.37 3.63 -4.59
C ASN A 405 2.05 3.25 -3.14
N ILE A 406 1.21 2.23 -2.99
CA ILE A 406 0.87 1.68 -1.67
C ILE A 406 2.06 0.99 -0.99
N ASN A 407 2.90 0.28 -1.76
CA ASN A 407 3.90 -0.64 -1.21
C ASN A 407 4.87 0.05 -0.25
N VAL A 408 5.39 1.22 -0.64
CA VAL A 408 6.36 1.94 0.18
C VAL A 408 5.70 2.42 1.48
N VAL A 409 4.57 3.14 1.37
CA VAL A 409 3.89 3.68 2.57
C VAL A 409 3.43 2.55 3.48
N TRP A 410 2.80 1.49 2.93
CA TRP A 410 2.27 0.40 3.73
C TRP A 410 3.36 -0.40 4.46
N LEU A 411 4.47 -0.68 3.80
CA LEU A 411 5.50 -1.54 4.35
C LEU A 411 6.52 -0.80 5.23
N VAL A 412 6.89 0.43 4.87
CA VAL A 412 7.83 1.23 5.68
C VAL A 412 7.16 1.69 6.97
N SER A 413 5.95 2.25 6.89
CA SER A 413 5.22 2.76 8.05
C SER A 413 4.30 1.75 8.72
N ASN A 414 4.37 0.46 8.36
CA ASN A 414 3.54 -0.60 8.96
C ASN A 414 2.02 -0.35 8.85
N GLY A 415 1.55 0.02 7.66
CA GLY A 415 0.14 0.20 7.40
C GLY A 415 -0.41 1.60 7.74
N GLY A 416 0.43 2.64 7.66
CA GLY A 416 0.00 4.02 7.87
C GLY A 416 0.39 4.60 9.23
N GLU A 417 1.16 3.84 10.00
CA GLU A 417 1.60 4.24 11.34
C GLU A 417 2.76 5.27 11.32
N PRO A 418 3.03 6.00 12.41
CA PRO A 418 2.25 5.99 13.66
C PRO A 418 0.92 6.78 13.56
N SER A 419 -0.04 6.35 14.37
CA SER A 419 -1.33 7.04 14.57
C SER A 419 -2.11 7.32 13.28
N ASN A 420 -2.03 6.45 12.29
CA ASN A 420 -2.61 6.60 10.94
C ASN A 420 -2.18 7.89 10.21
N GLN A 421 -1.07 8.51 10.62
CA GLN A 421 -0.66 9.81 10.11
C GLN A 421 0.17 9.75 8.83
N THR A 422 0.62 8.57 8.40
CA THR A 422 1.42 8.42 7.17
C THR A 422 0.61 7.93 5.97
N HIS A 423 -0.70 7.75 6.11
CA HIS A 423 -1.55 7.32 4.99
C HIS A 423 -1.52 8.29 3.81
N ILE A 424 -1.46 7.71 2.62
CA ILE A 424 -1.86 8.33 1.35
C ILE A 424 -3.19 7.71 0.90
N LEU A 425 -3.89 8.31 -0.06
CA LEU A 425 -5.23 7.87 -0.45
C LEU A 425 -5.30 6.37 -0.78
N VAL A 426 -4.35 5.83 -1.53
CA VAL A 426 -4.37 4.39 -1.89
C VAL A 426 -4.19 3.48 -0.67
N SER A 427 -3.37 3.84 0.31
CA SER A 427 -3.23 3.05 1.54
C SER A 427 -4.44 3.18 2.45
N PHE A 428 -5.13 4.31 2.41
CA PHE A 428 -6.39 4.53 3.11
C PHE A 428 -7.53 3.69 2.49
N VAL A 429 -7.62 3.61 1.15
CA VAL A 429 -8.52 2.69 0.45
C VAL A 429 -8.26 1.25 0.87
N TYR A 430 -7.00 0.84 0.89
CA TYR A 430 -6.63 -0.52 1.29
C TYR A 430 -7.08 -0.84 2.72
N LYS A 431 -6.86 0.08 3.66
CA LYS A 431 -7.35 -0.05 5.04
C LYS A 431 -8.86 -0.18 5.10
N ALA A 432 -9.60 0.66 4.38
CA ALA A 432 -11.05 0.64 4.34
C ALA A 432 -11.59 -0.70 3.77
N ALA A 433 -10.97 -1.23 2.70
CA ALA A 433 -11.40 -2.46 2.06
C ALA A 433 -11.04 -3.71 2.85
N PHE A 434 -9.78 -3.85 3.30
CA PHE A 434 -9.22 -5.11 3.79
C PHE A 434 -9.06 -5.18 5.31
N ASN A 435 -9.00 -4.04 6.00
CA ASN A 435 -8.99 -4.03 7.46
C ASN A 435 -10.39 -3.82 8.04
N LEU A 436 -11.19 -2.94 7.40
CA LEU A 436 -12.51 -2.58 7.90
C LEU A 436 -13.66 -3.21 7.09
N TYR A 437 -13.35 -3.96 6.03
CA TYR A 437 -14.32 -4.68 5.19
C TYR A 437 -15.46 -3.80 4.60
N ARG A 438 -15.17 -2.51 4.40
CA ARG A 438 -16.10 -1.50 3.86
C ARG A 438 -15.93 -1.39 2.34
N TYR A 439 -16.27 -2.43 1.61
CA TYR A 439 -15.98 -2.54 0.18
C TYR A 439 -16.64 -1.44 -0.64
N GLY A 440 -17.93 -1.12 -0.41
CA GLY A 440 -18.65 -0.05 -1.11
C GLY A 440 -18.01 1.33 -0.90
N TYR A 441 -17.64 1.65 0.33
CA TYR A 441 -16.93 2.90 0.67
C TYR A 441 -15.53 2.96 0.02
N ALA A 442 -14.77 1.87 0.10
CA ALA A 442 -13.45 1.79 -0.52
C ALA A 442 -13.51 1.90 -2.05
N ALA A 443 -14.52 1.30 -2.67
CA ALA A 443 -14.78 1.42 -4.09
C ALA A 443 -15.12 2.87 -4.49
N ALA A 444 -15.98 3.56 -3.72
CA ALA A 444 -16.30 4.97 -3.96
C ALA A 444 -15.05 5.86 -3.84
N LEU A 445 -14.22 5.63 -2.81
CA LEU A 445 -12.96 6.34 -2.62
C LEU A 445 -11.98 6.07 -3.78
N SER A 446 -11.92 4.83 -4.28
CA SER A 446 -11.12 4.47 -5.47
C SER A 446 -11.60 5.20 -6.74
N MET A 447 -12.92 5.37 -6.91
CA MET A 447 -13.47 6.16 -8.01
C MET A 447 -13.13 7.64 -7.89
N VAL A 448 -13.12 8.20 -6.68
CA VAL A 448 -12.67 9.59 -6.44
C VAL A 448 -11.19 9.74 -6.82
N ILE A 449 -10.33 8.80 -6.40
CA ILE A 449 -8.91 8.77 -6.81
C ILE A 449 -8.77 8.73 -8.34
N PHE A 450 -9.52 7.85 -8.99
CA PHE A 450 -9.53 7.75 -10.46
C PHE A 450 -9.89 9.08 -11.12
N LEU A 451 -10.94 9.77 -10.64
CA LEU A 451 -11.36 11.06 -11.18
C LEU A 451 -10.32 12.16 -10.96
N ILE A 452 -9.66 12.17 -9.80
CA ILE A 452 -8.55 13.11 -9.52
C ILE A 452 -7.42 12.90 -10.52
N LEU A 453 -6.96 11.65 -10.69
CA LEU A 453 -5.87 11.32 -11.61
C LEU A 453 -6.25 11.55 -13.08
N LEU A 454 -7.48 11.19 -13.46
CA LEU A 454 -7.98 11.44 -14.83
C LEU A 454 -7.97 12.95 -15.13
N SER A 455 -8.50 13.77 -14.21
CA SER A 455 -8.51 15.22 -14.33
C SER A 455 -7.10 15.80 -14.44
N PHE A 456 -6.17 15.30 -13.63
CA PHE A 456 -4.75 15.67 -13.70
C PHE A 456 -4.15 15.33 -15.07
N VAL A 457 -4.32 14.08 -15.53
CA VAL A 457 -3.75 13.61 -16.79
C VAL A 457 -4.31 14.41 -17.98
N LEU A 458 -5.63 14.60 -18.04
CA LEU A 458 -6.29 15.37 -19.09
C LEU A 458 -5.82 16.84 -19.11
N TYR A 459 -5.76 17.49 -17.94
CA TYR A 459 -5.25 18.86 -17.83
C TYR A 459 -3.82 18.96 -18.30
N PHE A 460 -2.95 18.02 -17.88
CA PHE A 460 -1.52 18.07 -18.20
C PHE A 460 -1.25 17.78 -19.68
N LEU A 461 -1.96 16.80 -20.28
CA LEU A 461 -1.88 16.51 -21.71
C LEU A 461 -2.30 17.72 -22.56
N ASN A 462 -3.41 18.36 -22.21
CA ASN A 462 -3.89 19.54 -22.92
C ASN A 462 -2.93 20.73 -22.82
N ARG A 463 -2.27 20.91 -21.67
CA ARG A 463 -1.35 22.03 -21.45
C ARG A 463 0.01 21.82 -22.08
N THR A 464 0.49 20.60 -22.12
CA THR A 464 1.86 20.29 -22.59
C THR A 464 1.91 19.93 -24.06
N LYS A 465 0.74 19.75 -24.72
CA LYS A 465 0.63 19.21 -26.08
C LYS A 465 1.42 17.92 -26.26
N ALA A 466 1.54 17.15 -25.18
CA ALA A 466 2.34 15.93 -25.14
C ALA A 466 1.83 14.83 -26.10
N SER A 467 0.63 14.99 -26.63
CA SER A 467 0.03 14.13 -27.67
C SER A 467 0.35 14.57 -29.11
N GLU A 468 0.80 15.82 -29.28
CA GLU A 468 1.29 16.30 -30.59
C GLU A 468 2.72 15.79 -30.75
N GLY A 469 2.93 14.80 -31.62
CA GLY A 469 4.25 14.21 -31.87
C GLY A 469 5.31 15.24 -32.13
N VAL A 470 6.52 14.96 -31.65
CA VAL A 470 7.74 15.73 -32.00
C VAL A 470 8.09 15.38 -33.42
N TYR A 471 7.52 16.11 -34.40
CA TYR A 471 7.95 16.15 -35.78
C TYR A 471 8.21 17.59 -36.19
#